data_7122747ab120651b961327368ccbb9db
#
_entry.id   7122747ab120651b961327368ccbb9db
#
_cell.length_a   1.000
_cell.length_b   1.000
_cell.length_c   1.000
_cell.angle_alpha   90.00
_cell.angle_beta   90.00
_cell.angle_gamma   90.00
#
_symmetry.space_group_name_H-M   'P 1'
#
loop_
_entity.id
_entity.type
_entity.pdbx_description
1 polymer ?
#
loop_
_entity_poly.entity_id
_entity_poly.type
_entity_poly.pdbx_seq_one_letter_code
_entity_poly.pdbx_strand_id
1 'polypeptide(L)'
;MLGLKQVHHIAIIATDYAVSKAFYCDILGFTLQSEVYREARDSWKGDLALNGQYVIELFSFPFPPERPSRPEACGLRHLAFSVDYIDAAVAHLESHNVKCETIRVDPYTQKRFTFFNDPDGLPLELYEQ
;
A
#
# COMPACT_ATOMS: atom_id res chain seq x y z
N MET A 1 21.51 -4.76 -23.04
CA MET A 1 20.26 -4.39 -22.38
C MET A 1 20.24 -4.98 -20.97
N LEU A 2 19.64 -4.30 -20.02
CA LEU A 2 19.60 -4.75 -18.64
C LEU A 2 18.75 -6.02 -18.44
N GLY A 3 17.71 -6.20 -19.23
CA GLY A 3 16.87 -7.40 -19.18
C GLY A 3 15.88 -7.43 -18.02
N LEU A 4 15.35 -6.28 -17.60
CA LEU A 4 14.29 -6.24 -16.59
C LEU A 4 13.07 -7.01 -17.09
N LYS A 5 12.47 -7.80 -16.18
CA LYS A 5 11.30 -8.63 -16.53
C LYS A 5 10.00 -8.08 -15.96
N GLN A 6 10.02 -7.67 -14.71
CA GLN A 6 8.81 -7.16 -14.02
C GLN A 6 9.22 -6.52 -12.71
N VAL A 7 8.28 -5.81 -12.10
CA VAL A 7 8.46 -5.34 -10.73
C VAL A 7 8.38 -6.57 -9.82
N HIS A 8 9.39 -6.77 -8.98
CA HIS A 8 9.43 -7.90 -8.05
C HIS A 8 8.67 -7.60 -6.76
N HIS A 9 8.95 -6.46 -6.17
CA HIS A 9 8.26 -5.99 -4.96
C HIS A 9 8.51 -4.50 -4.76
N ILE A 10 7.73 -3.91 -3.86
CA ILE A 10 7.87 -2.54 -3.40
C ILE A 10 8.10 -2.60 -1.89
N ALA A 11 9.13 -1.92 -1.40
CA ALA A 11 9.43 -1.87 0.03
C ALA A 11 8.78 -0.66 0.67
N ILE A 12 8.09 -0.88 1.78
CA ILE A 12 7.38 0.16 2.53
C ILE A 12 7.88 0.14 3.98
N ILE A 13 8.16 1.30 4.54
CA ILE A 13 8.57 1.45 5.94
C ILE A 13 7.37 1.91 6.76
N ALA A 14 7.08 1.18 7.83
CA ALA A 14 6.00 1.51 8.76
C ALA A 14 6.57 2.00 10.09
N THR A 15 5.88 2.95 10.73
CA THR A 15 6.22 3.38 12.09
C THR A 15 5.82 2.32 13.11
N ASP A 16 4.68 1.67 12.90
CA ASP A 16 4.18 0.57 13.74
C ASP A 16 3.92 -0.64 12.85
N TYR A 17 4.81 -1.61 12.90
CA TYR A 17 4.76 -2.78 12.04
C TYR A 17 3.46 -3.56 12.20
N ALA A 18 3.02 -3.78 13.44
CA ALA A 18 1.80 -4.56 13.71
C ALA A 18 0.56 -3.88 13.15
N VAL A 19 0.47 -2.56 13.28
CA VAL A 19 -0.66 -1.77 12.75
C VAL A 19 -0.69 -1.84 11.23
N SER A 20 0.45 -1.63 10.59
CA SER A 20 0.51 -1.65 9.12
C SER A 20 0.31 -3.05 8.55
N LYS A 21 0.85 -4.09 9.21
CA LYS A 21 0.60 -5.47 8.80
C LYS A 21 -0.89 -5.78 8.86
N ALA A 22 -1.57 -5.41 9.94
CA ALA A 22 -3.01 -5.61 10.07
C ALA A 22 -3.78 -4.85 8.99
N PHE A 23 -3.37 -3.63 8.69
CA PHE A 23 -4.01 -2.83 7.64
C PHE A 23 -3.93 -3.53 6.28
N TYR A 24 -2.73 -3.92 5.86
CA TYR A 24 -2.55 -4.55 4.56
C TYR A 24 -3.17 -5.94 4.49
N CYS A 25 -3.09 -6.73 5.55
CA CYS A 25 -3.61 -8.10 5.55
C CYS A 25 -5.11 -8.15 5.85
N ASP A 26 -5.55 -7.52 6.93
CA ASP A 26 -6.94 -7.69 7.40
C ASP A 26 -7.92 -6.78 6.65
N ILE A 27 -7.48 -5.60 6.21
CA ILE A 27 -8.35 -4.66 5.50
C ILE A 27 -8.19 -4.78 3.99
N LEU A 28 -6.95 -4.78 3.47
CA LEU A 28 -6.71 -4.81 2.03
C LEU A 28 -6.69 -6.21 1.42
N GLY A 29 -6.55 -7.26 2.25
CA GLY A 29 -6.61 -8.63 1.75
C GLY A 29 -5.28 -9.23 1.33
N PHE A 30 -4.16 -8.64 1.75
CA PHE A 30 -2.85 -9.27 1.52
C PHE A 30 -2.67 -10.49 2.42
N THR A 31 -1.81 -11.39 1.99
CA THR A 31 -1.44 -12.59 2.75
C THR A 31 0.02 -12.48 3.15
N LEU A 32 0.31 -12.72 4.44
CA LEU A 32 1.69 -12.77 4.92
C LEU A 32 2.33 -14.09 4.47
N GLN A 33 3.37 -14.01 3.65
CA GLN A 33 4.10 -15.18 3.16
C GLN A 33 5.25 -15.56 4.08
N SER A 34 5.97 -14.57 4.60
CA SER A 34 7.08 -14.78 5.52
C SER A 34 7.28 -13.55 6.37
N GLU A 35 7.89 -13.77 7.53
CA GLU A 35 8.09 -12.70 8.49
C GLU A 35 9.33 -13.00 9.31
N VAL A 36 10.17 -11.98 9.53
CA VAL A 36 11.36 -12.13 10.36
C VAL A 36 11.62 -10.84 11.14
N TYR A 37 12.02 -10.98 12.38
CA TYR A 37 12.57 -9.89 13.16
C TYR A 37 14.08 -9.89 13.01
N ARG A 38 14.65 -8.78 12.51
CA ARG A 38 16.08 -8.62 12.29
C ARG A 38 16.68 -7.88 13.47
N GLU A 39 17.21 -8.64 14.42
CA GLU A 39 17.68 -8.12 15.69
C GLU A 39 18.76 -7.05 15.52
N ALA A 40 19.72 -7.25 14.60
CA ALA A 40 20.82 -6.31 14.36
C ALA A 40 20.35 -4.92 13.93
N ARG A 41 19.15 -4.80 13.35
CA ARG A 41 18.59 -3.55 12.86
C ARG A 41 17.38 -3.11 13.69
N ASP A 42 16.96 -3.91 14.67
CA ASP A 42 15.71 -3.70 15.40
C ASP A 42 14.58 -3.41 14.41
N SER A 43 14.40 -4.34 13.48
CA SER A 43 13.53 -4.14 12.32
C SER A 43 12.75 -5.41 11.99
N TRP A 44 11.45 -5.29 11.92
CA TRP A 44 10.60 -6.33 11.34
C TRP A 44 10.62 -6.26 9.82
N LYS A 45 10.51 -7.41 9.18
CA LYS A 45 10.39 -7.53 7.73
C LYS A 45 9.33 -8.57 7.43
N GLY A 46 8.30 -8.17 6.70
CA GLY A 46 7.23 -9.07 6.29
C GLY A 46 7.04 -9.04 4.78
N ASP A 47 6.89 -10.20 4.16
CA ASP A 47 6.62 -10.33 2.74
C ASP A 47 5.13 -10.56 2.55
N LEU A 48 4.47 -9.63 1.87
CA LEU A 48 3.02 -9.63 1.67
C LEU A 48 2.68 -9.93 0.22
N ALA A 49 1.76 -10.89 0.01
CA ALA A 49 1.31 -11.28 -1.31
C ALA A 49 -0.13 -10.86 -1.56
N LEU A 50 -0.43 -10.54 -2.80
CA LEU A 50 -1.79 -10.25 -3.27
C LEU A 50 -2.14 -11.29 -4.34
N ASN A 51 -3.21 -12.06 -4.09
CA ASN A 51 -3.62 -13.14 -4.99
C ASN A 51 -2.47 -14.10 -5.32
N GLY A 52 -1.69 -14.47 -4.29
CA GLY A 52 -0.59 -15.40 -4.44
C GLY A 52 0.70 -14.81 -5.00
N GLN A 53 0.71 -13.54 -5.37
CA GLN A 53 1.88 -12.87 -5.93
C GLN A 53 2.50 -11.92 -4.91
N TYR A 54 3.81 -12.04 -4.69
CA TYR A 54 4.55 -11.16 -3.81
C TYR A 54 4.52 -9.72 -4.34
N VAL A 55 4.14 -8.77 -3.50
CA VAL A 55 3.99 -7.37 -3.90
C VAL A 55 4.71 -6.42 -2.96
N ILE A 56 4.53 -6.58 -1.64
CA ILE A 56 5.02 -5.62 -0.66
C ILE A 56 6.00 -6.29 0.30
N GLU A 57 7.16 -5.65 0.47
CA GLU A 57 8.09 -5.96 1.53
C GLU A 57 7.90 -4.90 2.61
N LEU A 58 7.28 -5.29 3.73
CA LEU A 58 6.93 -4.35 4.80
C LEU A 58 8.01 -4.37 5.87
N PHE A 59 8.55 -3.19 6.16
CA PHE A 59 9.60 -3.01 7.16
C PHE A 59 9.15 -2.13 8.30
N SER A 60 9.76 -2.32 9.47
CA SER A 60 9.82 -1.29 10.49
C SER A 60 11.27 -0.97 10.80
N PHE A 61 11.52 0.24 11.27
CA PHE A 61 12.81 0.69 11.78
C PHE A 61 12.57 1.59 13.00
N PRO A 62 13.54 1.69 13.94
CA PRO A 62 13.37 2.60 15.07
C PRO A 62 13.26 4.06 14.59
N PHE A 63 12.18 4.73 15.01
CA PHE A 63 11.98 6.17 14.82
C PHE A 63 12.18 6.66 13.38
N PRO A 64 11.51 6.07 12.38
CA PRO A 64 11.65 6.55 11.01
C PRO A 64 11.04 7.95 10.88
N PRO A 65 11.65 8.84 10.08
CA PRO A 65 11.01 10.12 9.76
C PRO A 65 9.68 9.93 9.06
N GLU A 66 8.78 10.90 9.23
CA GLU A 66 7.51 10.87 8.54
C GLU A 66 7.70 10.98 7.03
N ARG A 67 6.75 10.40 6.28
CA ARG A 67 6.72 10.50 4.84
C ARG A 67 6.54 11.97 4.39
N PRO A 68 7.39 12.51 3.49
CA PRO A 68 7.23 13.88 2.98
C PRO A 68 6.21 13.92 1.85
N SER A 69 4.91 13.83 2.16
CA SER A 69 3.85 13.84 1.14
C SER A 69 3.47 15.24 0.68
N ARG A 70 3.67 16.24 1.52
CA ARG A 70 3.27 17.62 1.24
C ARG A 70 4.33 18.61 1.73
N PRO A 71 4.91 19.45 0.83
CA PRO A 71 4.72 19.40 -0.61
C PRO A 71 5.22 18.10 -1.21
N GLU A 72 4.80 17.80 -2.43
CA GLU A 72 5.19 16.57 -3.10
C GLU A 72 6.69 16.54 -3.33
N ALA A 73 7.30 15.42 -2.95
CA ALA A 73 8.74 15.23 -3.04
C ALA A 73 9.08 14.12 -4.04
N CYS A 74 10.32 14.10 -4.49
CA CYS A 74 10.79 13.05 -5.40
C CYS A 74 10.67 11.68 -4.76
N GLY A 75 10.41 10.66 -5.57
CA GLY A 75 10.29 9.29 -5.15
C GLY A 75 8.90 8.73 -5.43
N LEU A 76 8.56 7.64 -4.76
CA LEU A 76 7.27 7.00 -4.92
C LEU A 76 6.15 7.93 -4.44
N ARG A 77 5.25 8.31 -5.35
CA ARG A 77 4.14 9.19 -5.04
C ARG A 77 2.98 8.42 -4.39
N HIS A 78 2.60 7.31 -4.99
CA HIS A 78 1.53 6.46 -4.48
C HIS A 78 1.65 5.06 -5.09
N LEU A 79 0.89 4.13 -4.54
CA LEU A 79 0.77 2.77 -5.04
C LEU A 79 -0.69 2.55 -5.43
N ALA A 80 -0.92 2.10 -6.66
CA ALA A 80 -2.27 1.91 -7.20
C ALA A 80 -2.60 0.43 -7.34
N PHE A 81 -3.83 0.10 -7.00
CA PHE A 81 -4.40 -1.24 -7.17
C PHE A 81 -5.60 -1.17 -8.10
N SER A 82 -5.77 -2.17 -8.95
CA SER A 82 -6.97 -2.26 -9.77
C SER A 82 -8.08 -2.99 -9.02
N VAL A 83 -9.32 -2.54 -9.23
CA VAL A 83 -10.50 -3.18 -8.67
C VAL A 83 -11.58 -3.28 -9.76
N ASP A 84 -12.45 -4.28 -9.64
CA ASP A 84 -13.56 -4.42 -10.58
C ASP A 84 -14.74 -3.52 -10.23
N TYR A 85 -15.00 -3.32 -8.92
CA TYR A 85 -16.16 -2.59 -8.42
C TYR A 85 -15.72 -1.59 -7.37
N ILE A 86 -15.46 -0.35 -7.81
CA ILE A 86 -14.88 0.67 -6.91
C ILE A 86 -15.84 1.07 -5.78
N ASP A 87 -17.14 1.12 -6.04
CA ASP A 87 -18.11 1.48 -4.99
C ASP A 87 -18.10 0.47 -3.85
N ALA A 88 -18.04 -0.82 -4.19
CA ALA A 88 -17.96 -1.88 -3.17
C ALA A 88 -16.64 -1.82 -2.41
N ALA A 89 -15.53 -1.52 -3.09
CA ALA A 89 -14.22 -1.40 -2.46
C ALA A 89 -14.19 -0.23 -1.48
N VAL A 90 -14.73 0.92 -1.87
CA VAL A 90 -14.83 2.09 -0.99
C VAL A 90 -15.69 1.78 0.22
N ALA A 91 -16.85 1.13 0.02
CA ALA A 91 -17.73 0.76 1.13
C ALA A 91 -17.02 -0.16 2.13
N HIS A 92 -16.23 -1.12 1.62
CA HIS A 92 -15.43 -2.00 2.46
C HIS A 92 -14.40 -1.22 3.31
N LEU A 93 -13.65 -0.32 2.67
CA LEU A 93 -12.67 0.51 3.36
C LEU A 93 -13.33 1.36 4.44
N GLU A 94 -14.43 2.02 4.09
CA GLU A 94 -15.13 2.89 5.05
C GLU A 94 -15.75 2.12 6.21
N SER A 95 -16.15 0.87 5.99
CA SER A 95 -16.62 0.01 7.08
C SER A 95 -15.52 -0.32 8.09
N HIS A 96 -14.26 -0.15 7.71
CA HIS A 96 -13.10 -0.30 8.59
C HIS A 96 -12.50 1.04 9.01
N ASN A 97 -13.27 2.11 8.90
CA ASN A 97 -12.87 3.47 9.28
C ASN A 97 -11.68 4.01 8.46
N VAL A 98 -11.53 3.52 7.23
CA VAL A 98 -10.55 4.05 6.29
C VAL A 98 -11.26 5.02 5.37
N LYS A 99 -10.93 6.30 5.50
CA LYS A 99 -11.60 7.36 4.73
C LYS A 99 -11.05 7.39 3.31
N CYS A 100 -11.95 7.43 2.32
CA CYS A 100 -11.59 7.57 0.91
C CYS A 100 -11.96 8.97 0.43
N GLU A 101 -11.19 9.48 -0.54
CA GLU A 101 -11.55 10.69 -1.25
C GLU A 101 -12.79 10.44 -2.12
N THR A 102 -13.42 11.52 -2.59
CA THR A 102 -14.53 11.40 -3.53
C THR A 102 -14.06 10.68 -4.79
N ILE A 103 -14.85 9.72 -5.28
CA ILE A 103 -14.55 9.00 -6.51
C ILE A 103 -14.56 9.99 -7.69
N ARG A 104 -13.51 9.95 -8.50
CA ARG A 104 -13.35 10.80 -9.67
C ARG A 104 -13.23 9.96 -10.93
N VAL A 105 -13.36 10.61 -12.07
CA VAL A 105 -13.18 9.97 -13.37
C VAL A 105 -11.89 10.48 -13.99
N ASP A 106 -11.03 9.56 -14.42
CA ASP A 106 -9.82 9.89 -15.16
C ASP A 106 -10.24 10.36 -16.55
N PRO A 107 -9.97 11.64 -16.92
CA PRO A 107 -10.42 12.16 -18.21
C PRO A 107 -9.73 11.50 -19.41
N TYR A 108 -8.61 10.82 -19.19
CA TYR A 108 -7.87 10.20 -20.27
C TYR A 108 -8.34 8.77 -20.57
N THR A 109 -8.86 8.07 -19.55
CA THR A 109 -9.26 6.65 -19.69
C THR A 109 -10.75 6.45 -19.49
N GLN A 110 -11.46 7.43 -18.92
CA GLN A 110 -12.87 7.34 -18.50
C GLN A 110 -13.10 6.32 -17.40
N LYS A 111 -12.02 5.88 -16.72
CA LYS A 111 -12.10 4.97 -15.59
C LYS A 111 -12.23 5.76 -14.30
N ARG A 112 -12.90 5.14 -13.31
CA ARG A 112 -13.08 5.78 -12.01
C ARG A 112 -11.95 5.40 -11.07
N PHE A 113 -11.58 6.31 -10.19
CA PHE A 113 -10.51 6.10 -9.23
C PHE A 113 -10.76 6.88 -7.95
N THR A 114 -10.09 6.47 -6.89
CA THR A 114 -10.08 7.23 -5.63
C THR A 114 -8.80 6.95 -4.87
N PHE A 115 -8.52 7.76 -3.85
CA PHE A 115 -7.36 7.63 -3.00
C PHE A 115 -7.76 7.45 -1.54
N PHE A 116 -6.92 6.74 -0.82
CA PHE A 116 -6.95 6.61 0.62
C PHE A 116 -5.51 6.46 1.10
N ASN A 117 -5.26 6.48 2.40
CA ASN A 117 -3.91 6.40 2.93
C ASN A 117 -3.70 5.14 3.73
N ASP A 118 -2.45 4.63 3.72
CA ASP A 118 -2.06 3.61 4.67
C ASP A 118 -1.85 4.26 6.06
N PRO A 119 -1.54 3.49 7.13
CA PRO A 119 -1.39 4.07 8.47
C PRO A 119 -0.33 5.16 8.60
N ASP A 120 0.66 5.20 7.71
CA ASP A 120 1.74 6.19 7.74
C ASP A 120 1.57 7.28 6.69
N GLY A 121 0.41 7.36 6.08
CA GLY A 121 0.09 8.42 5.12
C GLY A 121 0.60 8.17 3.70
N LEU A 122 1.03 6.95 3.37
CA LEU A 122 1.32 6.61 1.99
C LEU A 122 0.02 6.61 1.20
N PRO A 123 -0.12 7.46 0.16
CA PRO A 123 -1.31 7.43 -0.66
C PRO A 123 -1.42 6.11 -1.42
N LEU A 124 -2.60 5.52 -1.36
CA LEU A 124 -2.95 4.32 -2.10
C LEU A 124 -4.12 4.65 -3.02
N GLU A 125 -4.09 4.11 -4.21
CA GLU A 125 -5.13 4.39 -5.21
C GLU A 125 -5.90 3.14 -5.55
N LEU A 126 -7.23 3.26 -5.68
CA LEU A 126 -8.06 2.26 -6.33
C LEU A 126 -8.39 2.75 -7.72
N TYR A 127 -8.10 1.93 -8.72
CA TYR A 127 -8.35 2.25 -10.12
C TYR A 127 -9.27 1.19 -10.70
N GLU A 128 -10.46 1.62 -11.15
CA GLU A 128 -11.47 0.67 -11.64
C GLU A 128 -11.12 0.20 -13.05
N GLN A 129 -11.23 -1.11 -13.25
CA GLN A 129 -10.97 -1.73 -14.55
C GLN A 129 -12.12 -1.56 -15.53
#